data_33b7e3afe46749024eb2fc4dc0cb1da3
#
_entry.id   33b7e3afe46749024eb2fc4dc0cb1da3
#
_cell.length_a   1.000
_cell.length_b   1.000
_cell.length_c   1.000
_cell.angle_alpha   90.00
_cell.angle_beta   90.00
_cell.angle_gamma   90.00
#
_symmetry.space_group_name_H-M   'P 1'
#
loop_
_entity.id
_entity.type
_entity.pdbx_description
1 polymer ?
#
loop_
_entity_poly.entity_id
_entity_poly.type
_entity_poly.pdbx_seq_one_letter_code
_entity_poly.pdbx_strand_id
1 'polypeptide(L)'
;MVDRYDEPKSLKQFYRLWFEYVRLSQSELKWTKKDHQRYSEWGDISSYKNFDSWWKDKGYLFGDIRVERGSSKHKDSLNLTIPLTQPISKSINKIKEILEEEIEERLTRVYGRKLTPNEKVKNLRLNHKKYPILGEPKYRKLDDDLIIYRDVYLKHDKPKGLKLLELVIECFSNIRGRDKSNQVPEFMRNTQVWDRLPDSQVKNVRRSLERTRQVMENVKQGTFPTKK
;
A
#
# COMPACT_ATOMS: atom_id res chain seq x y z
N MET A 1 11.23 -1.24 -13.11
CA MET A 1 9.78 -1.23 -13.43
C MET A 1 9.19 -2.37 -12.64
N VAL A 2 8.41 -2.11 -11.57
CA VAL A 2 7.76 -3.16 -10.77
C VAL A 2 6.67 -3.74 -11.66
N ASP A 3 6.70 -5.06 -11.86
CA ASP A 3 5.66 -5.76 -12.61
C ASP A 3 4.33 -5.58 -11.87
N ARG A 4 3.42 -4.78 -12.42
CA ARG A 4 2.16 -4.37 -11.77
C ARG A 4 1.19 -5.54 -11.56
N TYR A 5 1.51 -6.71 -12.10
CA TYR A 5 0.59 -7.85 -12.21
C TYR A 5 0.94 -9.04 -11.35
N ASP A 6 2.09 -9.02 -10.70
CA ASP A 6 2.42 -10.02 -9.71
C ASP A 6 1.56 -9.81 -8.44
N GLU A 7 1.07 -10.90 -7.87
CA GLU A 7 0.55 -10.89 -6.51
C GLU A 7 1.56 -10.20 -5.59
N PRO A 8 1.13 -9.38 -4.62
CA PRO A 8 2.05 -8.61 -3.81
C PRO A 8 3.00 -9.53 -3.06
N LYS A 9 4.24 -9.56 -3.49
CA LYS A 9 5.33 -10.32 -2.85
C LYS A 9 5.72 -9.73 -1.50
N SER A 10 5.27 -8.50 -1.22
CA SER A 10 5.61 -7.79 0.01
C SER A 10 4.54 -6.79 0.44
N LEU A 11 4.48 -6.51 1.73
CA LEU A 11 3.64 -5.43 2.29
C LEU A 11 3.96 -4.05 1.67
N LYS A 12 5.18 -3.84 1.18
CA LYS A 12 5.61 -2.61 0.50
C LYS A 12 4.68 -2.23 -0.66
N GLN A 13 4.18 -3.23 -1.42
CA GLN A 13 3.28 -2.98 -2.55
C GLN A 13 1.91 -2.45 -2.09
N PHE A 14 1.38 -2.92 -0.95
CA PHE A 14 0.16 -2.36 -0.38
C PHE A 14 0.36 -0.93 0.14
N TYR A 15 1.53 -0.62 0.73
CA TYR A 15 1.85 0.75 1.12
C TYR A 15 2.04 1.67 -0.08
N ARG A 16 2.49 1.14 -1.23
CA ARG A 16 2.50 1.89 -2.49
C ARG A 16 1.09 2.30 -2.90
N LEU A 17 0.14 1.38 -2.88
CA LEU A 17 -1.24 1.71 -3.18
C LEU A 17 -1.81 2.72 -2.16
N TRP A 18 -1.57 2.51 -0.87
CA TRP A 18 -2.02 3.44 0.15
C TRP A 18 -1.47 4.85 -0.07
N PHE A 19 -0.19 4.99 -0.37
CA PHE A 19 0.44 6.26 -0.70
C PHE A 19 -0.24 6.95 -1.91
N GLU A 20 -0.49 6.21 -2.98
CA GLU A 20 -1.15 6.73 -4.18
C GLU A 20 -2.62 7.13 -3.89
N TYR A 21 -3.34 6.35 -3.09
CA TYR A 21 -4.70 6.71 -2.66
C TYR A 21 -4.72 7.93 -1.75
N VAL A 22 -3.74 8.12 -0.88
CA VAL A 22 -3.63 9.34 -0.06
C VAL A 22 -3.40 10.56 -0.95
N ARG A 23 -2.47 10.48 -1.91
CA ARG A 23 -2.24 11.55 -2.89
C ARG A 23 -3.50 11.90 -3.66
N LEU A 24 -4.18 10.90 -4.18
CA LEU A 24 -5.44 11.07 -4.92
C LEU A 24 -6.53 11.67 -4.02
N SER A 25 -6.66 11.18 -2.78
CA SER A 25 -7.64 11.70 -1.83
C SER A 25 -7.36 13.17 -1.46
N GLN A 26 -6.09 13.57 -1.33
CA GLN A 26 -5.73 14.98 -1.08
C GLN A 26 -6.07 15.90 -2.25
N SER A 27 -5.99 15.41 -3.49
CA SER A 27 -6.34 16.21 -4.68
C SER A 27 -7.85 16.29 -4.92
N GLU A 28 -8.61 15.24 -4.61
CA GLU A 28 -10.02 15.13 -4.97
C GLU A 28 -10.98 15.48 -3.81
N LEU A 29 -10.53 15.35 -2.56
CA LEU A 29 -11.35 15.56 -1.38
C LEU A 29 -10.85 16.73 -0.55
N LYS A 30 -11.75 17.45 0.08
CA LYS A 30 -11.39 18.50 1.03
C LYS A 30 -10.89 17.87 2.33
N TRP A 31 -9.58 17.96 2.57
CA TRP A 31 -8.95 17.50 3.79
C TRP A 31 -9.00 18.59 4.89
N THR A 32 -9.30 18.17 6.11
CA THR A 32 -9.26 19.02 7.31
C THR A 32 -7.87 18.95 7.97
N LYS A 33 -7.57 19.88 8.86
CA LYS A 33 -6.34 19.85 9.67
C LYS A 33 -6.17 18.52 10.42
N LYS A 34 -7.27 17.93 10.91
CA LYS A 34 -7.27 16.63 11.61
C LYS A 34 -6.88 15.48 10.66
N ASP A 35 -7.31 15.54 9.40
CA ASP A 35 -6.99 14.52 8.40
C ASP A 35 -5.48 14.57 8.07
N HIS A 36 -4.90 15.75 7.85
CA HIS A 36 -3.46 15.93 7.68
C HIS A 36 -2.67 15.46 8.91
N GLN A 37 -3.15 15.74 10.12
CA GLN A 37 -2.47 15.34 11.34
C GLN A 37 -2.32 13.82 11.49
N ARG A 38 -3.25 13.03 10.95
CA ARG A 38 -3.14 11.55 10.95
C ARG A 38 -1.92 11.04 10.19
N TYR A 39 -1.50 11.78 9.18
CA TYR A 39 -0.36 11.46 8.32
C TYR A 39 0.88 12.33 8.60
N SER A 40 0.93 12.99 9.75
CA SER A 40 2.04 13.89 10.10
C SER A 40 3.42 13.23 10.00
N GLU A 41 3.53 11.92 10.31
CA GLU A 41 4.79 11.18 10.20
C GLU A 41 5.18 10.86 8.76
N TRP A 42 4.20 10.81 7.84
CA TRP A 42 4.46 10.60 6.41
C TRP A 42 5.11 11.82 5.75
N GLY A 43 5.05 12.97 6.43
CA GLY A 43 5.51 14.25 5.90
C GLY A 43 4.56 14.79 4.83
N ASP A 44 5.04 15.80 4.11
CA ASP A 44 4.30 16.32 2.96
C ASP A 44 4.43 15.37 1.76
N ILE A 45 3.40 14.56 1.54
CA ILE A 45 3.37 13.56 0.47
C ILE A 45 3.48 14.21 -0.92
N SER A 46 2.99 15.44 -1.08
CA SER A 46 3.02 16.16 -2.35
C SER A 46 4.44 16.55 -2.77
N SER A 47 5.35 16.69 -1.80
CA SER A 47 6.75 17.04 -2.05
C SER A 47 7.57 15.90 -2.68
N TYR A 48 7.08 14.65 -2.61
CA TYR A 48 7.78 13.51 -3.15
C TYR A 48 7.39 13.25 -4.60
N LYS A 49 8.39 13.06 -5.47
CA LYS A 49 8.18 12.77 -6.89
C LYS A 49 7.36 11.49 -7.11
N ASN A 50 7.63 10.45 -6.33
CA ASN A 50 6.97 9.14 -6.44
C ASN A 50 7.07 8.37 -5.11
N PHE A 51 6.40 7.19 -5.06
CA PHE A 51 6.42 6.31 -3.91
C PHE A 51 7.84 5.89 -3.51
N ASP A 52 8.72 5.57 -4.46
CA ASP A 52 10.05 5.06 -4.12
C ASP A 52 10.91 6.11 -3.42
N SER A 53 10.80 7.38 -3.82
CA SER A 53 11.47 8.49 -3.12
C SER A 53 10.92 8.69 -1.71
N TRP A 54 9.61 8.60 -1.54
CA TRP A 54 8.96 8.64 -0.24
C TRP A 54 9.33 7.42 0.63
N TRP A 55 9.29 6.21 0.05
CA TRP A 55 9.63 4.99 0.77
C TRP A 55 11.08 5.00 1.25
N LYS A 56 12.00 5.51 0.45
CA LYS A 56 13.40 5.69 0.84
C LYS A 56 13.54 6.56 2.09
N ASP A 57 12.68 7.54 2.29
CA ASP A 57 12.69 8.43 3.44
C ASP A 57 11.84 7.92 4.61
N LYS A 58 10.67 7.33 4.34
CA LYS A 58 9.66 6.99 5.35
C LYS A 58 9.42 5.49 5.55
N GLY A 59 10.06 4.60 4.75
CA GLY A 59 9.85 3.14 4.82
C GLY A 59 10.12 2.56 6.21
N TYR A 60 10.96 3.17 7.01
CA TYR A 60 11.21 2.77 8.41
C TYR A 60 9.93 2.78 9.26
N LEU A 61 8.95 3.63 8.96
CA LEU A 61 7.65 3.64 9.63
C LEU A 61 6.89 2.30 9.47
N PHE A 62 7.27 1.53 8.46
CA PHE A 62 6.63 0.28 8.06
C PHE A 62 7.56 -0.94 8.22
N GLY A 63 8.62 -0.79 9.02
CA GLY A 63 9.56 -1.86 9.31
C GLY A 63 10.59 -2.13 8.21
N ASP A 64 10.78 -1.20 7.27
CA ASP A 64 11.87 -1.30 6.31
C ASP A 64 13.23 -1.16 7.03
N ILE A 65 14.09 -2.14 6.84
CA ILE A 65 15.41 -2.16 7.49
C ILE A 65 16.33 -1.20 6.74
N ARG A 66 16.93 -0.27 7.49
CA ARG A 66 17.89 0.69 6.95
C ARG A 66 19.24 0.53 7.61
N VAL A 67 20.27 0.73 6.82
CA VAL A 67 21.61 0.93 7.35
C VAL A 67 21.80 2.44 7.54
N GLU A 68 21.72 2.91 8.77
CA GLU A 68 22.03 4.29 9.13
C GLU A 68 23.46 4.34 9.70
N ARG A 69 24.26 5.26 9.18
CA ARG A 69 25.57 5.57 9.76
C ARG A 69 25.38 6.63 10.82
N GLY A 70 25.61 6.27 12.08
CA GLY A 70 25.42 7.14 13.24
C GLY A 70 24.27 6.68 14.17
N SER A 71 23.91 7.49 15.16
CA SER A 71 22.82 7.17 16.07
C SER A 71 21.47 7.48 15.45
N SER A 72 20.57 6.49 15.42
CA SER A 72 19.19 6.73 15.01
C SER A 72 18.45 7.55 16.07
N LYS A 73 17.71 8.56 15.63
CA LYS A 73 16.84 9.38 16.50
C LYS A 73 15.40 8.83 16.58
N HIS A 74 15.13 7.70 15.95
CA HIS A 74 13.79 7.13 15.93
C HIS A 74 13.50 6.34 17.20
N LYS A 75 12.40 6.67 17.88
CA LYS A 75 11.99 6.04 19.15
C LYS A 75 11.81 4.52 19.08
N ASP A 76 11.50 4.00 17.87
CA ASP A 76 11.23 2.58 17.64
C ASP A 76 12.37 1.87 16.90
N SER A 77 13.57 2.43 16.97
CA SER A 77 14.79 1.82 16.42
C SER A 77 15.77 1.45 17.51
N LEU A 78 16.50 0.36 17.27
CA LEU A 78 17.59 -0.10 18.13
C LEU A 78 18.92 0.16 17.43
N ASN A 79 19.85 0.85 18.11
CA ASN A 79 21.19 1.06 17.59
C ASN A 79 22.09 -0.09 18.04
N LEU A 80 22.72 -0.76 17.07
CA LEU A 80 23.63 -1.86 17.32
C LEU A 80 25.03 -1.53 16.81
N THR A 81 26.05 -1.75 17.64
CA THR A 81 27.44 -1.72 17.21
C THR A 81 27.90 -3.14 16.94
N ILE A 82 28.29 -3.43 15.70
CA ILE A 82 28.70 -4.76 15.27
C ILE A 82 30.23 -4.74 15.04
N PRO A 83 31.02 -5.50 15.83
CA PRO A 83 32.44 -5.65 15.58
C PRO A 83 32.69 -6.40 14.26
N LEU A 84 33.43 -5.80 13.34
CA LEU A 84 33.75 -6.43 12.05
C LEU A 84 34.80 -7.57 12.17
N THR A 85 35.34 -7.78 13.36
CA THR A 85 36.31 -8.84 13.67
C THR A 85 35.66 -10.17 14.01
N GLN A 86 34.33 -10.25 14.16
CA GLN A 86 33.63 -11.48 14.46
C GLN A 86 33.12 -12.19 13.19
N PRO A 87 33.01 -13.54 13.22
CA PRO A 87 32.33 -14.26 12.15
C PRO A 87 30.90 -13.78 11.94
N ILE A 88 30.50 -13.59 10.69
CA ILE A 88 29.18 -13.04 10.33
C ILE A 88 28.04 -13.84 10.96
N SER A 89 28.13 -15.19 10.96
CA SER A 89 27.11 -16.06 11.56
C SER A 89 26.93 -15.80 13.04
N LYS A 90 28.01 -15.57 13.80
CA LYS A 90 27.96 -15.28 15.23
C LYS A 90 27.31 -13.92 15.47
N SER A 91 27.65 -12.91 14.67
CA SER A 91 27.03 -11.59 14.74
C SER A 91 25.54 -11.64 14.43
N ILE A 92 25.13 -12.35 13.38
CA ILE A 92 23.70 -12.53 13.03
C ILE A 92 22.92 -13.20 14.17
N ASN A 93 23.43 -14.27 14.75
CA ASN A 93 22.77 -14.96 15.85
C ASN A 93 22.58 -14.04 17.07
N LYS A 94 23.63 -13.27 17.42
CA LYS A 94 23.54 -12.32 18.54
C LYS A 94 22.57 -11.16 18.28
N ILE A 95 22.56 -10.63 17.06
CA ILE A 95 21.58 -9.61 16.65
C ILE A 95 20.16 -10.16 16.74
N LYS A 96 19.95 -11.41 16.31
CA LYS A 96 18.64 -12.07 16.38
C LYS A 96 18.16 -12.17 17.83
N GLU A 97 18.99 -12.67 18.74
CA GLU A 97 18.69 -12.76 20.19
C GLU A 97 18.29 -11.40 20.75
N ILE A 98 19.11 -10.36 20.53
CA ILE A 98 18.84 -9.00 21.02
C ILE A 98 17.51 -8.46 20.49
N LEU A 99 17.22 -8.67 19.18
CA LEU A 99 15.96 -8.22 18.60
C LEU A 99 14.76 -8.99 19.17
N GLU A 100 14.90 -10.29 19.40
CA GLU A 100 13.83 -11.12 19.98
C GLU A 100 13.53 -10.67 21.43
N GLU A 101 14.54 -10.41 22.24
CA GLU A 101 14.40 -9.87 23.61
C GLU A 101 13.72 -8.49 23.61
N GLU A 102 14.21 -7.55 22.83
CA GLU A 102 13.65 -6.21 22.75
C GLU A 102 12.21 -6.18 22.27
N ILE A 103 11.89 -7.00 21.24
CA ILE A 103 10.52 -7.16 20.73
C ILE A 103 9.63 -7.74 21.84
N GLU A 104 10.10 -8.76 22.57
CA GLU A 104 9.31 -9.37 23.64
C GLU A 104 9.02 -8.38 24.77
N GLU A 105 10.02 -7.61 25.19
CA GLU A 105 9.84 -6.56 26.19
C GLU A 105 8.83 -5.51 25.75
N ARG A 106 8.94 -5.02 24.51
CA ARG A 106 8.01 -4.04 23.95
C ARG A 106 6.59 -4.57 23.87
N LEU A 107 6.42 -5.79 23.39
CA LEU A 107 5.11 -6.43 23.30
C LEU A 107 4.51 -6.67 24.69
N THR A 108 5.32 -7.13 25.65
CA THR A 108 4.89 -7.32 27.05
C THR A 108 4.46 -5.99 27.67
N ARG A 109 5.21 -4.91 27.44
CA ARG A 109 4.87 -3.57 27.91
C ARG A 109 3.55 -3.05 27.33
N VAL A 110 3.29 -3.36 26.05
CA VAL A 110 2.07 -2.90 25.35
C VAL A 110 0.84 -3.70 25.75
N TYR A 111 0.98 -5.00 25.94
CA TYR A 111 -0.16 -5.91 26.19
C TYR A 111 -0.34 -6.27 27.67
N GLY A 112 0.59 -5.88 28.53
CA GLY A 112 0.58 -6.22 29.95
C GLY A 112 0.80 -7.72 30.26
N ARG A 113 1.09 -8.53 29.21
CA ARG A 113 1.36 -9.98 29.33
C ARG A 113 2.30 -10.47 28.24
N LYS A 114 2.92 -11.62 28.46
CA LYS A 114 3.65 -12.32 27.40
C LYS A 114 2.68 -12.87 26.36
N LEU A 115 3.02 -12.69 25.09
CA LEU A 115 2.25 -13.19 23.96
C LEU A 115 2.69 -14.60 23.57
N THR A 116 1.75 -15.41 23.08
CA THR A 116 2.06 -16.70 22.48
C THR A 116 2.85 -16.53 21.18
N PRO A 117 3.61 -17.55 20.71
CA PRO A 117 4.36 -17.47 19.46
C PRO A 117 3.50 -17.05 18.26
N ASN A 118 2.28 -17.59 18.15
CA ASN A 118 1.35 -17.24 17.08
C ASN A 118 0.87 -15.77 17.17
N GLU A 119 0.59 -15.30 18.37
CA GLU A 119 0.24 -13.89 18.60
C GLU A 119 1.42 -12.96 18.30
N LYS A 120 2.66 -13.35 18.68
CA LYS A 120 3.88 -12.60 18.35
C LYS A 120 4.04 -12.47 16.83
N VAL A 121 3.96 -13.59 16.09
CA VAL A 121 4.07 -13.59 14.63
C VAL A 121 2.97 -12.74 13.99
N LYS A 122 1.72 -12.89 14.47
CA LYS A 122 0.60 -12.08 13.99
C LYS A 122 0.82 -10.59 14.28
N ASN A 123 1.29 -10.25 15.47
CA ASN A 123 1.56 -8.85 15.84
C ASN A 123 2.79 -8.29 15.13
N LEU A 124 3.85 -9.06 14.92
CA LEU A 124 5.00 -8.65 14.12
C LEU A 124 4.61 -8.40 12.64
N ARG A 125 3.72 -9.21 12.09
CA ARG A 125 3.18 -9.01 10.73
C ARG A 125 2.19 -7.84 10.63
N LEU A 126 1.47 -7.54 11.72
CA LEU A 126 0.45 -6.49 11.79
C LEU A 126 0.97 -5.20 12.43
N ASN A 127 2.27 -5.09 12.71
CA ASN A 127 2.86 -4.14 13.66
C ASN A 127 2.93 -2.69 13.19
N HIS A 128 2.04 -2.29 12.30
CA HIS A 128 1.79 -0.86 12.12
C HIS A 128 0.46 -0.50 12.72
N LYS A 129 0.40 -0.45 14.08
CA LYS A 129 -0.80 -0.05 14.84
C LYS A 129 -1.40 1.25 14.35
N LYS A 130 -0.58 2.13 13.79
CA LYS A 130 -1.00 3.44 13.30
C LYS A 130 -1.53 3.38 11.86
N TYR A 131 -0.93 2.54 11.02
CA TYR A 131 -1.27 2.42 9.60
C TYR A 131 -1.49 0.94 9.21
N PRO A 132 -2.51 0.27 9.77
CA PRO A 132 -2.76 -1.12 9.48
C PRO A 132 -3.40 -1.28 8.11
N ILE A 133 -2.94 -2.26 7.35
CA ILE A 133 -3.68 -2.75 6.18
C ILE A 133 -4.79 -3.64 6.71
N LEU A 134 -6.05 -3.27 6.47
CA LEU A 134 -7.20 -3.94 7.02
C LEU A 134 -7.77 -4.98 6.07
N GLY A 135 -8.09 -6.16 6.60
CA GLY A 135 -8.65 -7.29 5.85
C GLY A 135 -7.60 -7.96 4.95
N GLU A 136 -8.08 -8.64 3.93
CA GLU A 136 -7.29 -9.26 2.86
C GLU A 136 -7.57 -8.55 1.54
N PRO A 137 -6.96 -7.39 1.31
CA PRO A 137 -7.24 -6.61 0.12
C PRO A 137 -6.69 -7.30 -1.12
N LYS A 138 -7.51 -7.37 -2.17
CA LYS A 138 -7.08 -7.83 -3.49
C LYS A 138 -6.27 -6.73 -4.17
N TYR A 139 -4.95 -6.87 -4.17
CA TYR A 139 -4.00 -5.89 -4.68
C TYR A 139 -4.33 -5.45 -6.12
N ARG A 140 -4.49 -6.42 -7.04
CA ARG A 140 -4.80 -6.14 -8.44
C ARG A 140 -6.06 -5.30 -8.61
N LYS A 141 -7.11 -5.66 -7.87
CA LYS A 141 -8.38 -4.94 -7.94
C LYS A 141 -8.25 -3.48 -7.49
N LEU A 142 -7.49 -3.24 -6.42
CA LEU A 142 -7.24 -1.88 -5.93
C LEU A 142 -6.36 -1.08 -6.91
N ASP A 143 -5.37 -1.71 -7.52
CA ASP A 143 -4.49 -1.07 -8.51
C ASP A 143 -5.27 -0.75 -9.80
N ASP A 144 -6.08 -1.69 -10.30
CA ASP A 144 -6.98 -1.46 -11.44
C ASP A 144 -7.98 -0.33 -11.17
N ASP A 145 -8.62 -0.33 -10.00
CA ASP A 145 -9.57 0.71 -9.59
C ASP A 145 -8.89 2.10 -9.54
N LEU A 146 -7.66 2.17 -9.04
CA LEU A 146 -6.86 3.39 -9.00
C LEU A 146 -6.51 3.90 -10.41
N ILE A 147 -6.08 3.00 -11.31
CA ILE A 147 -5.77 3.34 -12.70
C ILE A 147 -7.01 3.87 -13.41
N ILE A 148 -8.16 3.19 -13.28
CA ILE A 148 -9.43 3.62 -13.91
C ILE A 148 -9.82 5.02 -13.43
N TYR A 149 -9.68 5.28 -12.14
CA TYR A 149 -10.05 6.57 -11.59
C TYR A 149 -9.08 7.69 -11.99
N ARG A 150 -7.77 7.49 -11.78
CA ARG A 150 -6.74 8.51 -11.99
C ARG A 150 -6.42 8.71 -13.47
N ASP A 151 -6.12 7.61 -14.18
CA ASP A 151 -5.53 7.67 -15.53
C ASP A 151 -6.59 7.69 -16.64
N VAL A 152 -7.85 7.34 -16.31
CA VAL A 152 -8.96 7.41 -17.27
C VAL A 152 -9.97 8.48 -16.85
N TYR A 153 -10.61 8.31 -15.68
CA TYR A 153 -11.75 9.13 -15.30
C TYR A 153 -11.37 10.62 -15.11
N LEU A 154 -10.31 10.90 -14.33
CA LEU A 154 -9.86 12.29 -14.12
C LEU A 154 -9.17 12.87 -15.35
N LYS A 155 -8.31 12.08 -16.00
CA LYS A 155 -7.52 12.57 -17.16
C LYS A 155 -8.39 12.98 -18.34
N HIS A 156 -9.55 12.38 -18.53
CA HIS A 156 -10.47 12.64 -19.63
C HIS A 156 -11.73 13.43 -19.21
N ASP A 157 -11.62 14.25 -18.17
CA ASP A 157 -12.71 15.10 -17.69
C ASP A 157 -14.01 14.37 -17.37
N LYS A 158 -13.89 13.29 -16.59
CA LYS A 158 -15.00 12.56 -16.01
C LYS A 158 -15.99 11.98 -17.02
N PRO A 159 -15.52 11.22 -18.03
CA PRO A 159 -16.37 10.61 -19.07
C PRO A 159 -17.41 9.68 -18.45
N LYS A 160 -18.48 9.40 -19.20
CA LYS A 160 -19.62 8.57 -18.78
C LYS A 160 -19.97 7.52 -19.83
N GLY A 161 -20.70 6.49 -19.40
CA GLY A 161 -21.30 5.49 -20.29
C GLY A 161 -20.27 4.73 -21.11
N LEU A 162 -20.57 4.53 -22.39
CA LEU A 162 -19.73 3.76 -23.32
C LEU A 162 -18.37 4.44 -23.54
N LYS A 163 -18.32 5.77 -23.62
CA LYS A 163 -17.06 6.48 -23.78
C LYS A 163 -16.07 6.20 -22.64
N LEU A 164 -16.56 6.12 -21.41
CA LEU A 164 -15.72 5.74 -20.27
C LEU A 164 -15.18 4.30 -20.44
N LEU A 165 -16.01 3.38 -20.89
CA LEU A 165 -15.63 1.98 -21.13
C LEU A 165 -14.55 1.89 -22.21
N GLU A 166 -14.72 2.56 -23.34
CA GLU A 166 -13.76 2.61 -24.45
C GLU A 166 -12.38 3.11 -23.98
N LEU A 167 -12.36 4.21 -23.23
CA LEU A 167 -11.13 4.78 -22.68
C LEU A 167 -10.47 3.85 -21.64
N VAL A 168 -11.24 3.11 -20.85
CA VAL A 168 -10.68 2.09 -19.93
C VAL A 168 -10.01 0.98 -20.75
N ILE A 169 -10.67 0.47 -21.77
CA ILE A 169 -10.12 -0.59 -22.65
C ILE A 169 -8.83 -0.10 -23.32
N GLU A 170 -8.84 1.10 -23.89
CA GLU A 170 -7.67 1.71 -24.52
C GLU A 170 -6.51 1.86 -23.52
N CYS A 171 -6.78 2.42 -22.32
CA CYS A 171 -5.79 2.61 -21.29
C CYS A 171 -5.11 1.29 -20.91
N PHE A 172 -5.89 0.25 -20.67
CA PHE A 172 -5.35 -1.07 -20.30
C PHE A 172 -4.65 -1.79 -21.45
N SER A 173 -5.05 -1.59 -22.67
CA SER A 173 -4.33 -2.09 -23.86
C SER A 173 -2.96 -1.42 -24.02
N ASN A 174 -2.85 -0.12 -23.75
CA ASN A 174 -1.60 0.65 -23.88
C ASN A 174 -0.59 0.37 -22.76
N ILE A 175 -1.07 0.08 -21.54
CA ILE A 175 -0.18 -0.19 -20.40
C ILE A 175 0.62 -1.49 -20.60
N ARG A 176 0.24 -2.37 -21.52
CA ARG A 176 0.52 -3.80 -21.41
C ARG A 176 1.09 -4.55 -22.58
N GLY A 177 1.73 -4.01 -23.46
CA GLY A 177 2.32 -4.63 -24.64
C GLY A 177 2.96 -6.03 -24.56
N ARG A 178 2.75 -6.85 -23.53
CA ARG A 178 3.49 -8.12 -23.35
C ARG A 178 2.70 -9.37 -22.97
N ASP A 179 1.54 -9.29 -22.33
CA ASP A 179 0.77 -10.49 -21.97
C ASP A 179 -0.73 -10.26 -22.15
N LYS A 180 -1.32 -10.98 -23.14
CA LYS A 180 -2.74 -10.86 -23.47
C LYS A 180 -3.68 -11.21 -22.31
N SER A 181 -3.29 -12.13 -21.42
CA SER A 181 -4.10 -12.53 -20.26
C SER A 181 -4.24 -11.42 -19.21
N ASN A 182 -3.34 -10.46 -19.23
CA ASN A 182 -3.26 -9.37 -18.28
C ASN A 182 -3.72 -8.01 -18.83
N GLN A 183 -4.14 -7.93 -20.08
CA GLN A 183 -4.43 -6.67 -20.79
C GLN A 183 -5.74 -5.99 -20.42
N VAL A 184 -6.57 -6.60 -19.60
CA VAL A 184 -7.86 -6.06 -19.21
C VAL A 184 -8.00 -6.04 -17.69
N PRO A 185 -8.77 -5.11 -17.11
CA PRO A 185 -9.09 -5.12 -15.69
C PRO A 185 -9.58 -6.48 -15.23
N GLU A 186 -9.31 -6.84 -13.96
CA GLU A 186 -9.70 -8.15 -13.40
C GLU A 186 -11.16 -8.49 -13.65
N PHE A 187 -12.06 -7.51 -13.55
CA PHE A 187 -13.50 -7.70 -13.77
C PHE A 187 -13.87 -8.01 -15.22
N MET A 188 -12.98 -7.76 -16.19
CA MET A 188 -13.17 -8.04 -17.61
C MET A 188 -12.61 -9.40 -18.04
N ARG A 189 -11.75 -10.03 -17.24
CA ARG A 189 -11.04 -11.28 -17.61
C ARG A 189 -11.96 -12.48 -17.71
N ASN A 190 -12.97 -12.54 -16.86
CA ASN A 190 -13.92 -13.67 -16.79
C ASN A 190 -15.07 -13.56 -17.78
N THR A 191 -15.11 -12.52 -18.59
CA THR A 191 -16.11 -12.39 -19.64
C THR A 191 -15.53 -12.95 -20.92
N GLN A 192 -15.82 -14.23 -21.22
CA GLN A 192 -15.63 -14.84 -22.56
C GLN A 192 -16.42 -14.11 -23.65
N VAL A 193 -16.95 -12.94 -23.37
CA VAL A 193 -18.02 -12.34 -24.17
C VAL A 193 -17.77 -10.86 -24.32
N TRP A 194 -16.81 -10.53 -25.17
CA TRP A 194 -16.74 -9.19 -25.76
C TRP A 194 -18.06 -8.83 -26.53
N ASP A 195 -18.87 -9.82 -26.85
CA ASP A 195 -20.12 -9.67 -27.60
C ASP A 195 -21.37 -9.51 -26.72
N ARG A 196 -21.27 -9.62 -25.39
CA ARG A 196 -22.44 -9.53 -24.51
C ARG A 196 -22.39 -8.34 -23.58
N LEU A 197 -23.27 -7.37 -23.89
CA LEU A 197 -23.78 -6.32 -23.03
C LEU A 197 -22.76 -5.27 -22.58
N PRO A 198 -22.53 -4.22 -23.38
CA PRO A 198 -21.81 -3.01 -22.97
C PRO A 198 -22.30 -2.48 -21.61
N ASP A 199 -23.58 -2.62 -21.30
CA ASP A 199 -24.19 -2.14 -20.06
C ASP A 199 -23.65 -2.82 -18.80
N SER A 200 -23.34 -4.11 -18.83
CA SER A 200 -22.77 -4.80 -17.69
C SER A 200 -21.33 -4.34 -17.40
N GLN A 201 -20.56 -4.11 -18.44
CA GLN A 201 -19.19 -3.61 -18.34
C GLN A 201 -19.16 -2.16 -17.86
N VAL A 202 -20.04 -1.31 -18.37
CA VAL A 202 -20.22 0.08 -17.88
C VAL A 202 -20.60 0.09 -16.40
N LYS A 203 -21.49 -0.83 -15.96
CA LYS A 203 -21.80 -0.97 -14.52
C LYS A 203 -20.58 -1.36 -13.68
N ASN A 204 -19.75 -2.28 -14.19
CA ASN A 204 -18.52 -2.69 -13.50
C ASN A 204 -17.51 -1.53 -13.38
N VAL A 205 -17.32 -0.75 -14.43
CA VAL A 205 -16.47 0.45 -14.38
C VAL A 205 -17.03 1.47 -13.38
N ARG A 206 -18.34 1.72 -13.35
CA ARG A 206 -18.97 2.59 -12.35
C ARG A 206 -18.71 2.10 -10.92
N ARG A 207 -18.86 0.80 -10.67
CA ARG A 207 -18.54 0.20 -9.36
C ARG A 207 -17.06 0.38 -8.99
N SER A 208 -16.16 0.33 -9.96
CA SER A 208 -14.73 0.63 -9.77
C SER A 208 -14.53 2.07 -9.28
N LEU A 209 -15.16 3.05 -9.94
CA LEU A 209 -15.10 4.45 -9.52
C LEU A 209 -15.67 4.67 -8.11
N GLU A 210 -16.78 4.01 -7.78
CA GLU A 210 -17.39 4.08 -6.44
C GLU A 210 -16.47 3.50 -5.36
N ARG A 211 -15.86 2.33 -5.63
CA ARG A 211 -14.89 1.74 -4.71
C ARG A 211 -13.68 2.65 -4.50
N THR A 212 -13.14 3.25 -5.56
CA THR A 212 -12.04 4.21 -5.43
C THR A 212 -12.41 5.39 -4.53
N ARG A 213 -13.59 5.97 -4.70
CA ARG A 213 -14.09 7.03 -3.82
C ARG A 213 -14.20 6.56 -2.37
N GLN A 214 -14.73 5.34 -2.15
CA GLN A 214 -14.82 4.78 -0.81
C GLN A 214 -13.44 4.57 -0.18
N VAL A 215 -12.45 4.08 -0.95
CA VAL A 215 -11.07 3.93 -0.45
C VAL A 215 -10.45 5.30 -0.15
N MET A 216 -10.69 6.33 -0.98
CA MET A 216 -10.23 7.70 -0.70
C MET A 216 -10.80 8.25 0.61
N GLU A 217 -12.08 8.03 0.89
CA GLU A 217 -12.69 8.42 2.17
C GLU A 217 -12.10 7.62 3.35
N ASN A 218 -11.84 6.33 3.16
CA ASN A 218 -11.23 5.50 4.20
C ASN A 218 -9.80 5.97 4.51
N VAL A 219 -8.98 6.25 3.49
CA VAL A 219 -7.61 6.76 3.71
C VAL A 219 -7.64 8.13 4.38
N LYS A 220 -8.56 9.01 4.05
CA LYS A 220 -8.76 10.28 4.77
C LYS A 220 -9.01 10.05 6.26
N GLN A 221 -9.66 8.95 6.64
CA GLN A 221 -9.87 8.53 8.03
C GLN A 221 -8.68 7.77 8.64
N GLY A 222 -7.60 7.57 7.91
CA GLY A 222 -6.41 6.84 8.36
C GLY A 222 -6.54 5.33 8.33
N THR A 223 -7.42 4.80 7.47
CA THR A 223 -7.63 3.35 7.29
C THR A 223 -7.47 2.95 5.83
N PHE A 224 -6.98 1.72 5.56
CA PHE A 224 -6.77 1.22 4.21
C PHE A 224 -6.93 -0.29 4.14
N PRO A 225 -7.57 -0.82 3.10
CA PRO A 225 -8.46 -0.14 2.16
C PRO A 225 -9.88 0.02 2.70
N THR A 226 -10.23 -0.70 3.78
CA THR A 226 -11.57 -0.73 4.40
C THR A 226 -11.59 0.04 5.71
N LYS A 227 -12.79 0.36 6.20
CA LYS A 227 -12.98 0.86 7.57
C LYS A 227 -12.67 -0.26 8.59
N LYS A 228 -12.23 0.16 9.79
CA LYS A 228 -12.18 -0.73 10.95
C LYS A 228 -13.56 -1.18 11.36
#